data_f989943249c0df6683d866486c559c26
#
_entry.id   f989943249c0df6683d866486c559c26
#
_cell.length_a   1.000
_cell.length_b   1.000
_cell.length_c   1.000
_cell.angle_alpha   90.00
_cell.angle_beta   90.00
_cell.angle_gamma   90.00
#
_symmetry.space_group_name_H-M   'P 1'
#
loop_
_entity.id
_entity.type
_entity.pdbx_description
1 polymer ?
#
loop_
_entity_poly.entity_id
_entity_poly.type
_entity_poly.pdbx_seq_one_letter_code
_entity_poly.pdbx_strand_id
1 'polypeptide(L)'
;MKWLEYYKGKTVLVTGHTGFKGSWLCVMLEMAGAKVVGYALPPEKDAVLFDCSGAAARMVSVEGDIRDRAHLQEVFHTYQPQVVFHLAAQPIVRTSYEQPVYTYETNVMGTVNLLECVRNTPGVQSVLNVTTDKVYENKEWEWGYRENDPLDGFDPYSNSKSCSELVTHSYKKSFLDEKGIAVSTARAGNVIGGGDFSRDRIIPDCVRSALQGKKLSSGIHTRSGHFNMCWSRWQHICRLRRHRRWSTKKQDITMWDRKKPTVSL
;
A
#
# COMPACT_ATOMS: atom_id res chain seq x y z
N MET A 1 -2.83 9.17 21.12
CA MET A 1 -3.30 7.79 20.75
C MET A 1 -2.14 6.84 20.97
N LYS A 2 -2.28 5.88 21.89
CA LYS A 2 -1.17 4.97 22.30
C LYS A 2 -0.42 4.23 21.18
N TRP A 3 -1.02 4.00 20.02
CA TRP A 3 -0.37 3.31 18.91
C TRP A 3 0.63 4.19 18.14
N LEU A 4 0.48 5.52 18.19
CA LEU A 4 1.43 6.47 17.59
C LEU A 4 2.77 6.46 18.35
N GLU A 5 2.75 6.20 19.65
CA GLU A 5 3.96 6.16 20.48
C GLU A 5 4.98 5.10 20.01
N TYR A 6 4.51 4.05 19.32
CA TYR A 6 5.39 3.02 18.77
C TYR A 6 6.35 3.57 17.72
N TYR A 7 5.93 4.56 16.95
CA TYR A 7 6.72 5.13 15.86
C TYR A 7 7.63 6.27 16.29
N LYS A 8 7.43 6.82 17.48
CA LYS A 8 8.19 7.96 17.98
C LYS A 8 9.69 7.67 17.97
N GLY A 9 10.44 8.51 17.26
CA GLY A 9 11.89 8.42 17.11
C GLY A 9 12.39 7.29 16.20
N LYS A 10 11.51 6.44 15.64
CA LYS A 10 11.91 5.38 14.69
C LYS A 10 12.10 5.95 13.30
N THR A 11 13.08 5.40 12.57
CA THR A 11 13.21 5.61 11.13
C THR A 11 12.22 4.69 10.42
N VAL A 12 11.32 5.28 9.63
CA VAL A 12 10.27 4.58 8.90
C VAL A 12 10.43 4.85 7.41
N LEU A 13 10.67 3.82 6.62
CA LEU A 13 10.69 3.91 5.16
C LEU A 13 9.29 3.68 4.59
N VAL A 14 8.85 4.59 3.71
CA VAL A 14 7.59 4.49 2.99
C VAL A 14 7.87 4.52 1.49
N THR A 15 7.72 3.40 0.81
CA THR A 15 7.79 3.41 -0.66
C THR A 15 6.46 3.85 -1.26
N GLY A 16 6.49 4.62 -2.36
CA GLY A 16 5.26 5.18 -2.94
C GLY A 16 4.68 6.33 -2.12
N HIS A 17 5.53 7.07 -1.41
CA HIS A 17 5.15 8.16 -0.51
C HIS A 17 4.54 9.37 -1.22
N THR A 18 4.86 9.60 -2.50
CA THR A 18 4.31 10.69 -3.32
C THR A 18 2.87 10.44 -3.77
N GLY A 19 2.42 9.17 -3.74
CA GLY A 19 1.06 8.79 -4.10
C GLY A 19 0.04 9.15 -3.01
N PHE A 20 -1.25 9.16 -3.36
CA PHE A 20 -2.37 9.51 -2.48
C PHE A 20 -2.31 8.83 -1.10
N LYS A 21 -2.24 7.50 -1.07
CA LYS A 21 -2.19 6.74 0.20
C LYS A 21 -0.89 6.95 0.96
N GLY A 22 0.23 7.03 0.24
CA GLY A 22 1.56 7.24 0.81
C GLY A 22 1.67 8.60 1.50
N SER A 23 1.17 9.66 0.86
CA SER A 23 1.18 11.02 1.43
C SER A 23 0.41 11.09 2.75
N TRP A 24 -0.80 10.52 2.82
CA TRP A 24 -1.56 10.44 4.07
C TRP A 24 -0.83 9.65 5.16
N LEU A 25 -0.19 8.55 4.80
CA LEU A 25 0.60 7.76 5.75
C LEU A 25 1.79 8.55 6.29
N CYS A 26 2.52 9.26 5.42
CA CYS A 26 3.65 10.10 5.83
C CYS A 26 3.23 11.16 6.84
N VAL A 27 2.16 11.91 6.56
CA VAL A 27 1.61 12.90 7.50
C VAL A 27 1.28 12.26 8.87
N MET A 28 0.66 11.07 8.87
CA MET A 28 0.33 10.38 10.12
C MET A 28 1.58 9.93 10.89
N LEU A 29 2.60 9.44 10.19
CA LEU A 29 3.86 9.01 10.81
C LEU A 29 4.64 10.20 11.37
N GLU A 30 4.66 11.33 10.68
CA GLU A 30 5.24 12.59 11.18
C GLU A 30 4.54 13.05 12.47
N MET A 31 3.21 13.05 12.47
CA MET A 31 2.42 13.36 13.69
C MET A 31 2.70 12.39 14.83
N ALA A 32 3.12 11.17 14.53
CA ALA A 32 3.55 10.17 15.50
C ALA A 32 4.98 10.39 16.01
N GLY A 33 5.71 11.37 15.47
CA GLY A 33 7.10 11.65 15.81
C GLY A 33 8.10 10.66 15.20
N ALA A 34 7.76 10.01 14.08
CA ALA A 34 8.67 9.17 13.33
C ALA A 34 9.64 10.02 12.48
N LYS A 35 10.81 9.48 12.21
CA LYS A 35 11.72 9.98 11.16
C LYS A 35 11.32 9.31 9.85
N VAL A 36 10.57 10.02 9.01
CA VAL A 36 10.01 9.46 7.78
C VAL A 36 11.00 9.61 6.63
N VAL A 37 11.26 8.51 5.94
CA VAL A 37 12.03 8.45 4.69
C VAL A 37 11.09 7.93 3.61
N GLY A 38 10.90 8.70 2.55
CA GLY A 38 10.11 8.29 1.40
C GLY A 38 10.99 7.87 0.23
N TYR A 39 10.56 6.85 -0.51
CA TYR A 39 11.19 6.42 -1.77
C TYR A 39 10.12 6.18 -2.82
N ALA A 40 10.10 6.98 -3.87
CA ALA A 40 9.10 6.87 -4.95
C ALA A 40 9.54 7.63 -6.21
N LEU A 41 8.84 7.37 -7.31
CA LEU A 41 8.88 8.24 -8.48
C LEU A 41 8.38 9.65 -8.12
N PRO A 42 8.72 10.68 -8.89
CA PRO A 42 8.14 12.01 -8.74
C PRO A 42 6.61 11.96 -8.69
N PRO A 43 5.96 12.87 -7.97
CA PRO A 43 4.50 12.93 -7.96
C PRO A 43 3.98 13.19 -9.39
N GLU A 44 2.90 12.49 -9.77
CA GLU A 44 2.21 12.80 -11.02
C GLU A 44 1.64 14.23 -10.97
N LYS A 45 1.53 14.88 -12.11
CA LYS A 45 1.06 16.30 -12.21
C LYS A 45 -0.26 16.55 -11.48
N ASP A 46 -1.12 15.54 -11.42
CA ASP A 46 -2.43 15.62 -10.76
C ASP A 46 -2.37 15.15 -9.28
N ALA A 47 -1.21 14.68 -8.80
CA ALA A 47 -1.04 14.16 -7.44
C ALA A 47 -0.64 15.27 -6.46
N VAL A 48 -1.48 16.27 -6.30
CA VAL A 48 -1.21 17.50 -5.52
C VAL A 48 -1.14 17.27 -4.00
N LEU A 49 -1.57 16.13 -3.49
CA LEU A 49 -1.66 15.91 -2.05
C LEU A 49 -0.29 15.94 -1.35
N PHE A 50 0.74 15.36 -1.96
CA PHE A 50 2.08 15.34 -1.39
C PHE A 50 2.61 16.77 -1.18
N ASP A 51 2.47 17.60 -2.19
CA ASP A 51 2.92 19.00 -2.14
C ASP A 51 2.06 19.84 -1.19
N CYS A 52 0.72 19.77 -1.33
CA CYS A 52 -0.23 20.55 -0.51
C CYS A 52 -0.19 20.16 0.98
N SER A 53 0.18 18.94 1.31
CA SER A 53 0.29 18.50 2.71
C SER A 53 1.49 19.10 3.44
N GLY A 54 2.46 19.63 2.70
CA GLY A 54 3.74 20.09 3.23
C GLY A 54 4.61 18.96 3.81
N ALA A 55 4.30 17.69 3.53
CA ALA A 55 5.06 16.55 4.02
C ALA A 55 6.50 16.58 3.53
N ALA A 56 6.72 16.99 2.27
CA ALA A 56 8.04 17.10 1.67
C ALA A 56 9.04 17.94 2.50
N ALA A 57 8.56 18.96 3.20
CA ALA A 57 9.41 19.85 4.02
C ALA A 57 9.79 19.24 5.38
N ARG A 58 9.12 18.18 5.82
CA ARG A 58 9.26 17.59 7.15
C ARG A 58 9.80 16.16 7.16
N MET A 59 10.03 15.57 5.98
CA MET A 59 10.55 14.23 5.81
C MET A 59 11.72 14.21 4.83
N VAL A 60 12.46 13.11 4.79
CA VAL A 60 13.40 12.87 3.70
C VAL A 60 12.63 12.27 2.53
N SER A 61 12.65 12.94 1.38
CA SER A 61 12.03 12.44 0.15
C SER A 61 13.13 12.09 -0.85
N VAL A 62 13.24 10.80 -1.17
CA VAL A 62 14.19 10.29 -2.16
C VAL A 62 13.42 9.91 -3.42
N GLU A 63 13.80 10.51 -4.54
CA GLU A 63 13.26 10.12 -5.83
C GLU A 63 13.95 8.85 -6.32
N GLY A 64 13.15 7.83 -6.71
CA GLY A 64 13.68 6.58 -7.21
C GLY A 64 12.61 5.59 -7.64
N ASP A 65 13.02 4.66 -8.49
CA ASP A 65 12.16 3.60 -9.01
C ASP A 65 12.34 2.32 -8.19
N ILE A 66 11.24 1.71 -7.78
CA ILE A 66 11.27 0.45 -7.01
C ILE A 66 11.90 -0.71 -7.79
N ARG A 67 12.01 -0.59 -9.11
CA ARG A 67 12.68 -1.54 -9.98
C ARG A 67 14.21 -1.43 -9.91
N ASP A 68 14.72 -0.26 -9.48
CA ASP A 68 16.15 -0.04 -9.25
C ASP A 68 16.55 -0.54 -7.85
N ARG A 69 16.97 -1.80 -7.79
CA ARG A 69 17.41 -2.42 -6.54
C ARG A 69 18.66 -1.77 -5.97
N ALA A 70 19.60 -1.35 -6.82
CA ALA A 70 20.87 -0.81 -6.36
C ALA A 70 20.64 0.51 -5.60
N HIS A 71 19.91 1.44 -6.20
CA HIS A 71 19.54 2.70 -5.56
C HIS A 71 18.70 2.49 -4.30
N LEU A 72 17.74 1.56 -4.34
CA LEU A 72 16.94 1.23 -3.15
C LEU A 72 17.83 0.70 -2.00
N GLN A 73 18.83 -0.14 -2.31
CA GLN A 73 19.76 -0.67 -1.32
C GLN A 73 20.61 0.44 -0.70
N GLU A 74 21.03 1.44 -1.47
CA GLU A 74 21.74 2.63 -0.97
C GLU A 74 20.89 3.41 0.03
N VAL A 75 19.58 3.57 -0.24
CA VAL A 75 18.62 4.20 0.67
C VAL A 75 18.51 3.42 1.98
N PHE A 76 18.40 2.09 1.91
CA PHE A 76 18.37 1.26 3.11
C PHE A 76 19.67 1.37 3.91
N HIS A 77 20.81 1.39 3.24
CA HIS A 77 22.12 1.54 3.90
C HIS A 77 22.28 2.91 4.55
N THR A 78 21.86 3.97 3.88
CA THR A 78 21.99 5.35 4.37
C THR A 78 21.09 5.63 5.57
N TYR A 79 19.84 5.22 5.50
CA TYR A 79 18.83 5.63 6.49
C TYR A 79 18.51 4.56 7.54
N GLN A 80 18.98 3.33 7.38
CA GLN A 80 18.79 2.23 8.32
C GLN A 80 17.38 2.12 8.88
N PRO A 81 16.34 1.92 8.05
CA PRO A 81 14.95 1.93 8.49
C PRO A 81 14.65 0.77 9.43
N GLN A 82 13.94 1.06 10.51
CA GLN A 82 13.44 0.05 11.45
C GLN A 82 12.07 -0.50 11.07
N VAL A 83 11.28 0.28 10.36
CA VAL A 83 9.94 -0.08 9.89
C VAL A 83 9.81 0.28 8.42
N VAL A 84 9.23 -0.63 7.64
CA VAL A 84 9.07 -0.44 6.20
C VAL A 84 7.58 -0.60 5.83
N PHE A 85 7.05 0.39 5.13
CA PHE A 85 5.74 0.34 4.48
C PHE A 85 5.93 0.32 2.97
N HIS A 86 5.51 -0.76 2.33
CA HIS A 86 5.61 -0.91 0.89
C HIS A 86 4.27 -0.57 0.22
N LEU A 87 4.21 0.63 -0.40
CA LEU A 87 3.05 1.10 -1.14
C LEU A 87 3.35 1.37 -2.61
N ALA A 88 4.64 1.41 -3.01
CA ALA A 88 5.02 1.59 -4.39
C ALA A 88 4.39 0.49 -5.27
N ALA A 89 3.66 0.90 -6.29
CA ALA A 89 2.98 0.00 -7.21
C ALA A 89 2.52 0.75 -8.46
N GLN A 90 2.32 0.05 -9.56
CA GLN A 90 1.45 0.47 -10.64
C GLN A 90 0.01 0.05 -10.25
N PRO A 91 -0.89 1.00 -9.87
CA PRO A 91 -2.16 0.66 -9.22
C PRO A 91 -3.38 0.68 -10.15
N ILE A 92 -3.21 1.01 -11.44
CA ILE A 92 -4.30 1.25 -12.38
C ILE A 92 -4.53 0.02 -13.25
N VAL A 93 -5.75 -0.53 -13.17
CA VAL A 93 -6.15 -1.74 -13.93
C VAL A 93 -6.05 -1.51 -15.43
N ARG A 94 -6.54 -0.37 -15.95
CA ARG A 94 -6.44 -0.07 -17.39
C ARG A 94 -4.99 -0.08 -17.87
N THR A 95 -4.09 0.61 -17.17
CA THR A 95 -2.66 0.62 -17.48
C THR A 95 -2.04 -0.77 -17.45
N SER A 96 -2.54 -1.67 -16.60
CA SER A 96 -2.02 -3.04 -16.53
C SER A 96 -2.32 -3.86 -17.80
N TYR A 97 -3.41 -3.56 -18.50
CA TYR A 97 -3.69 -4.18 -19.80
C TYR A 97 -2.85 -3.57 -20.92
N GLU A 98 -2.58 -2.26 -20.85
CA GLU A 98 -1.75 -1.56 -21.84
C GLU A 98 -0.25 -1.86 -21.67
N GLN A 99 0.20 -2.02 -20.42
CA GLN A 99 1.60 -2.20 -20.04
C GLN A 99 1.78 -3.34 -19.02
N PRO A 100 1.50 -4.59 -19.39
CA PRO A 100 1.56 -5.70 -18.45
C PRO A 100 2.97 -5.95 -17.91
N VAL A 101 4.01 -5.88 -18.77
CA VAL A 101 5.41 -6.07 -18.35
C VAL A 101 5.79 -5.06 -17.26
N TYR A 102 5.56 -3.78 -17.50
CA TYR A 102 5.80 -2.73 -16.52
C TYR A 102 5.06 -2.97 -15.20
N THR A 103 3.81 -3.47 -15.28
CA THR A 103 3.01 -3.79 -14.11
C THR A 103 3.63 -4.90 -13.27
N TYR A 104 4.08 -5.98 -13.90
CA TYR A 104 4.74 -7.08 -13.19
C TYR A 104 6.13 -6.69 -12.68
N GLU A 105 6.92 -5.98 -13.46
CA GLU A 105 8.22 -5.46 -13.00
C GLU A 105 8.08 -4.59 -11.76
N THR A 106 7.10 -3.68 -11.77
CA THR A 106 6.86 -2.79 -10.63
C THR A 106 6.28 -3.52 -9.43
N ASN A 107 5.22 -4.30 -9.62
CA ASN A 107 4.45 -4.85 -8.50
C ASN A 107 5.06 -6.14 -7.93
N VAL A 108 5.68 -6.96 -8.76
CA VAL A 108 6.27 -8.23 -8.35
C VAL A 108 7.77 -8.05 -8.10
N MET A 109 8.51 -7.64 -9.14
CA MET A 109 9.96 -7.49 -9.00
C MET A 109 10.33 -6.34 -8.06
N GLY A 110 9.55 -5.24 -8.03
CA GLY A 110 9.71 -4.20 -7.03
C GLY A 110 9.51 -4.71 -5.60
N THR A 111 8.56 -5.61 -5.37
CA THR A 111 8.40 -6.30 -4.07
C THR A 111 9.60 -7.20 -3.74
N VAL A 112 10.12 -7.95 -4.72
CA VAL A 112 11.35 -8.75 -4.57
C VAL A 112 12.52 -7.86 -4.18
N ASN A 113 12.75 -6.77 -4.89
CA ASN A 113 13.83 -5.81 -4.65
C ASN A 113 13.76 -5.26 -3.22
N LEU A 114 12.57 -4.84 -2.78
CA LEU A 114 12.38 -4.33 -1.43
C LEU A 114 12.71 -5.39 -0.37
N LEU A 115 12.17 -6.60 -0.52
CA LEU A 115 12.38 -7.67 0.47
C LEU A 115 13.82 -8.14 0.50
N GLU A 116 14.53 -8.08 -0.63
CA GLU A 116 15.96 -8.35 -0.70
C GLU A 116 16.77 -7.28 0.05
N CYS A 117 16.41 -5.99 -0.10
CA CYS A 117 17.01 -4.92 0.69
C CYS A 117 16.75 -5.09 2.19
N VAL A 118 15.53 -5.48 2.56
CA VAL A 118 15.17 -5.80 3.97
C VAL A 118 16.01 -6.95 4.50
N ARG A 119 16.18 -8.02 3.72
CA ARG A 119 16.96 -9.19 4.11
C ARG A 119 18.42 -8.85 4.40
N ASN A 120 18.98 -7.90 3.66
CA ASN A 120 20.37 -7.51 3.70
C ASN A 120 20.66 -6.30 4.62
N THR A 121 19.63 -5.73 5.27
CA THR A 121 19.79 -4.56 6.14
C THR A 121 19.55 -4.94 7.60
N PRO A 122 20.59 -4.87 8.46
CA PRO A 122 20.41 -5.06 9.90
C PRO A 122 19.48 -4.01 10.50
N GLY A 123 18.77 -4.38 11.56
CA GLY A 123 17.95 -3.43 12.33
C GLY A 123 16.53 -3.23 11.83
N VAL A 124 16.16 -3.74 10.65
CA VAL A 124 14.76 -3.78 10.22
C VAL A 124 13.96 -4.69 11.16
N GLN A 125 12.94 -4.14 11.78
CA GLN A 125 12.08 -4.85 12.75
C GLN A 125 10.79 -5.34 12.12
N SER A 126 10.27 -4.60 11.14
CA SER A 126 9.00 -4.98 10.55
C SER A 126 8.79 -4.40 9.14
N VAL A 127 8.09 -5.19 8.31
CA VAL A 127 7.71 -4.84 6.94
C VAL A 127 6.21 -5.03 6.76
N LEU A 128 5.54 -4.08 6.14
CA LEU A 128 4.17 -4.21 5.68
C LEU A 128 4.09 -3.98 4.18
N ASN A 129 3.65 -4.99 3.43
CA ASN A 129 3.32 -4.87 2.02
C ASN A 129 1.82 -4.57 1.87
N VAL A 130 1.50 -3.46 1.21
CA VAL A 130 0.10 -3.05 0.95
C VAL A 130 -0.34 -3.61 -0.40
N THR A 131 -1.34 -4.47 -0.36
CA THR A 131 -1.91 -5.12 -1.53
C THR A 131 -3.36 -4.68 -1.77
N THR A 132 -4.19 -5.52 -2.32
CA THR A 132 -5.57 -5.21 -2.69
C THR A 132 -6.51 -6.36 -2.31
N ASP A 133 -7.80 -6.08 -2.18
CA ASP A 133 -8.86 -7.09 -2.07
C ASP A 133 -9.06 -7.92 -3.35
N LYS A 134 -8.53 -7.45 -4.49
CA LYS A 134 -8.62 -8.11 -5.79
C LYS A 134 -7.62 -9.24 -6.00
N VAL A 135 -6.84 -9.59 -4.97
CA VAL A 135 -5.86 -10.69 -5.03
C VAL A 135 -6.50 -12.07 -5.05
N TYR A 136 -7.77 -12.19 -4.65
CA TYR A 136 -8.45 -13.47 -4.57
C TYR A 136 -8.90 -13.98 -5.93
N GLU A 137 -8.96 -15.30 -6.09
CA GLU A 137 -9.74 -15.94 -7.14
C GLU A 137 -11.20 -15.50 -7.02
N ASN A 138 -11.71 -14.76 -8.01
CA ASN A 138 -13.06 -14.23 -7.96
C ASN A 138 -14.11 -15.30 -8.31
N LYS A 139 -14.80 -15.79 -7.30
CA LYS A 139 -15.84 -16.83 -7.44
C LYS A 139 -17.25 -16.25 -7.57
N GLU A 140 -17.40 -14.93 -7.54
CA GLU A 140 -18.70 -14.21 -7.62
C GLU A 140 -19.79 -14.76 -6.68
N TRP A 141 -19.37 -15.29 -5.52
CA TRP A 141 -20.28 -15.80 -4.50
C TRP A 141 -20.76 -14.71 -3.54
N GLU A 142 -21.80 -14.99 -2.77
CA GLU A 142 -22.39 -14.05 -1.80
C GLU A 142 -21.55 -13.83 -0.52
N TRP A 143 -20.57 -14.68 -0.29
CA TRP A 143 -19.75 -14.67 0.93
C TRP A 143 -18.52 -13.79 0.77
N GLY A 144 -18.12 -13.16 1.87
CA GLY A 144 -16.84 -12.45 1.91
C GLY A 144 -15.65 -13.39 1.89
N TYR A 145 -14.58 -13.00 1.18
CA TYR A 145 -13.32 -13.75 1.16
C TYR A 145 -12.64 -13.74 2.52
N ARG A 146 -11.93 -14.82 2.80
CA ARG A 146 -11.12 -15.02 4.00
C ARG A 146 -9.63 -14.86 3.64
N GLU A 147 -8.79 -14.68 4.65
CA GLU A 147 -7.34 -14.50 4.47
C GLU A 147 -6.65 -15.69 3.79
N ASN A 148 -7.17 -16.88 3.99
CA ASN A 148 -6.67 -18.14 3.46
C ASN A 148 -7.36 -18.61 2.18
N ASP A 149 -8.28 -17.83 1.61
CA ASP A 149 -8.87 -18.16 0.32
C ASP A 149 -7.85 -18.04 -0.80
N PRO A 150 -8.00 -18.82 -1.91
CA PRO A 150 -7.05 -18.85 -3.00
C PRO A 150 -6.77 -17.47 -3.59
N LEU A 151 -5.50 -17.26 -3.94
CA LEU A 151 -5.02 -16.03 -4.58
C LEU A 151 -4.86 -16.29 -6.08
N ASP A 152 -5.71 -15.68 -6.89
CA ASP A 152 -5.65 -15.69 -8.35
C ASP A 152 -6.40 -14.50 -8.91
N GLY A 153 -5.82 -13.31 -8.81
CA GLY A 153 -6.40 -12.09 -9.39
C GLY A 153 -6.50 -12.20 -10.90
N PHE A 154 -7.64 -11.84 -11.48
CA PHE A 154 -7.97 -12.09 -12.88
C PHE A 154 -7.19 -11.19 -13.86
N ASP A 155 -7.16 -9.88 -13.63
CA ASP A 155 -6.47 -8.94 -14.52
C ASP A 155 -4.98 -8.82 -14.16
N PRO A 156 -4.10 -8.28 -15.06
CA PRO A 156 -2.67 -8.20 -14.80
C PRO A 156 -2.30 -7.42 -13.55
N TYR A 157 -3.05 -6.38 -13.16
CA TYR A 157 -2.85 -5.67 -11.92
C TYR A 157 -3.19 -6.57 -10.72
N SER A 158 -4.37 -7.15 -10.71
CA SER A 158 -4.85 -8.01 -9.61
C SER A 158 -3.94 -9.23 -9.44
N ASN A 159 -3.56 -9.88 -10.55
CA ASN A 159 -2.64 -11.00 -10.54
C ASN A 159 -1.25 -10.60 -10.04
N SER A 160 -0.70 -9.46 -10.49
CA SER A 160 0.59 -8.98 -9.98
C SER A 160 0.58 -8.74 -8.48
N LYS A 161 -0.56 -8.31 -7.90
CA LYS A 161 -0.71 -8.18 -6.45
C LYS A 161 -0.86 -9.52 -5.74
N SER A 162 -1.50 -10.53 -6.38
CA SER A 162 -1.49 -11.91 -5.88
C SER A 162 -0.06 -12.47 -5.83
N CYS A 163 0.72 -12.28 -6.89
CA CYS A 163 2.13 -12.66 -6.94
C CYS A 163 2.96 -11.93 -5.87
N SER A 164 2.73 -10.64 -5.65
CA SER A 164 3.40 -9.86 -4.60
C SER A 164 3.13 -10.43 -3.19
N GLU A 165 1.90 -10.92 -2.93
CA GLU A 165 1.56 -11.64 -1.69
C GLU A 165 2.35 -12.95 -1.55
N LEU A 166 2.38 -13.75 -2.62
CA LEU A 166 3.11 -15.03 -2.63
C LEU A 166 4.62 -14.82 -2.43
N VAL A 167 5.20 -13.83 -3.09
CA VAL A 167 6.60 -13.43 -2.88
C VAL A 167 6.84 -13.02 -1.43
N THR A 168 5.98 -12.17 -0.87
CA THR A 168 6.10 -11.72 0.53
C THR A 168 6.03 -12.90 1.50
N HIS A 169 5.14 -13.85 1.24
CA HIS A 169 5.01 -15.06 2.06
C HIS A 169 6.25 -15.96 1.97
N SER A 170 6.80 -16.14 0.76
CA SER A 170 8.02 -16.91 0.52
C SER A 170 9.20 -16.29 1.27
N TYR A 171 9.46 -14.99 1.09
CA TYR A 171 10.55 -14.28 1.77
C TYR A 171 10.39 -14.32 3.29
N LYS A 172 9.18 -14.14 3.78
CA LYS A 172 8.88 -14.24 5.21
C LYS A 172 9.35 -15.57 5.77
N LYS A 173 8.91 -16.68 5.16
CA LYS A 173 9.21 -18.03 5.66
C LYS A 173 10.65 -18.45 5.47
N SER A 174 11.24 -18.11 4.31
CA SER A 174 12.57 -18.61 3.94
C SER A 174 13.70 -17.81 4.57
N PHE A 175 13.49 -16.53 4.92
CA PHE A 175 14.59 -15.66 5.30
C PHE A 175 14.29 -14.76 6.50
N LEU A 176 13.08 -14.20 6.61
CA LEU A 176 12.84 -13.08 7.51
C LEU A 176 12.32 -13.51 8.90
N ASP A 177 11.64 -14.65 8.98
CA ASP A 177 11.18 -15.21 10.27
C ASP A 177 12.37 -15.62 11.15
N GLU A 178 13.43 -16.21 10.58
CA GLU A 178 14.66 -16.56 11.31
C GLU A 178 15.40 -15.32 11.84
N LYS A 179 15.28 -14.20 11.13
CA LYS A 179 15.83 -12.90 11.55
C LYS A 179 14.95 -12.15 12.55
N GLY A 180 13.83 -12.70 12.94
CA GLY A 180 12.85 -12.06 13.84
C GLY A 180 12.16 -10.85 13.23
N ILE A 181 12.17 -10.67 11.90
CA ILE A 181 11.54 -9.55 11.21
C ILE A 181 10.04 -9.85 11.04
N ALA A 182 9.19 -8.99 11.59
CA ALA A 182 7.74 -9.13 11.47
C ALA A 182 7.26 -8.70 10.07
N VAL A 183 6.85 -9.65 9.25
CA VAL A 183 6.34 -9.39 7.88
C VAL A 183 4.85 -9.63 7.81
N SER A 184 4.15 -8.72 7.12
CA SER A 184 2.69 -8.80 6.91
C SER A 184 2.31 -8.24 5.56
N THR A 185 1.22 -8.74 5.00
CA THR A 185 0.49 -8.09 3.92
C THR A 185 -0.78 -7.41 4.45
N ALA A 186 -1.26 -6.38 3.77
CA ALA A 186 -2.52 -5.72 4.09
C ALA A 186 -3.32 -5.54 2.81
N ARG A 187 -4.40 -6.30 2.69
CA ARG A 187 -5.36 -6.23 1.59
C ARG A 187 -6.38 -5.14 1.87
N ALA A 188 -6.55 -4.22 0.94
CA ALA A 188 -7.51 -3.14 1.08
C ALA A 188 -8.36 -3.03 -0.20
N GLY A 189 -9.64 -2.80 -0.03
CA GLY A 189 -10.56 -2.40 -1.10
C GLY A 189 -10.31 -0.95 -1.55
N ASN A 190 -11.28 -0.38 -2.25
CA ASN A 190 -11.19 1.00 -2.70
C ASN A 190 -11.03 1.94 -1.50
N VAL A 191 -10.09 2.86 -1.60
CA VAL A 191 -9.81 3.86 -0.57
C VAL A 191 -10.15 5.24 -1.13
N ILE A 192 -10.95 6.00 -0.40
CA ILE A 192 -11.34 7.37 -0.71
C ILE A 192 -10.81 8.35 0.34
N GLY A 193 -10.51 9.57 -0.08
CA GLY A 193 -10.07 10.62 0.82
C GLY A 193 -9.75 11.91 0.07
N GLY A 194 -9.59 13.00 0.79
CA GLY A 194 -9.16 14.25 0.20
C GLY A 194 -7.79 14.12 -0.49
N GLY A 195 -7.64 14.76 -1.65
CA GLY A 195 -6.40 14.77 -2.40
C GLY A 195 -6.19 13.57 -3.33
N ASP A 196 -7.17 12.67 -3.49
CA ASP A 196 -7.14 11.66 -4.56
C ASP A 196 -7.69 12.26 -5.87
N PHE A 197 -6.79 12.54 -6.79
CA PHE A 197 -7.12 13.03 -8.14
C PHE A 197 -6.68 12.07 -9.24
N SER A 198 -6.37 10.82 -8.88
CA SER A 198 -5.95 9.81 -9.86
C SER A 198 -7.02 9.57 -10.92
N ARG A 199 -6.58 9.40 -12.17
CA ARG A 199 -7.46 9.06 -13.29
C ARG A 199 -7.92 7.60 -13.20
N ASP A 200 -8.97 7.28 -13.91
CA ASP A 200 -9.58 5.93 -13.96
C ASP A 200 -10.01 5.39 -12.57
N ARG A 201 -10.37 6.33 -11.68
CA ARG A 201 -10.98 6.02 -10.39
C ARG A 201 -12.35 6.66 -10.27
N ILE A 202 -13.34 5.88 -9.84
CA ILE A 202 -14.76 6.28 -9.83
C ILE A 202 -14.97 7.63 -9.15
N ILE A 203 -14.54 7.81 -7.91
CA ILE A 203 -14.83 9.04 -7.15
C ILE A 203 -14.10 10.26 -7.73
N PRO A 204 -12.79 10.24 -8.00
CA PRO A 204 -12.12 11.33 -8.69
C PRO A 204 -12.73 11.68 -10.03
N ASP A 205 -13.11 10.68 -10.84
CA ASP A 205 -13.71 10.90 -12.16
C ASP A 205 -15.12 11.50 -12.05
N CYS A 206 -15.92 11.08 -11.07
CA CYS A 206 -17.21 11.69 -10.78
C CYS A 206 -17.06 13.16 -10.38
N VAL A 207 -16.12 13.48 -9.49
CA VAL A 207 -15.86 14.85 -9.06
C VAL A 207 -15.41 15.72 -10.23
N ARG A 208 -14.47 15.24 -11.06
CA ARG A 208 -14.02 15.96 -12.26
C ARG A 208 -15.17 16.24 -13.24
N SER A 209 -16.01 15.22 -13.49
CA SER A 209 -17.15 15.37 -14.39
C SER A 209 -18.16 16.38 -13.87
N ALA A 210 -18.47 16.34 -12.57
CA ALA A 210 -19.36 17.28 -11.93
C ALA A 210 -18.84 18.73 -12.00
N LEU A 211 -17.55 18.93 -11.71
CA LEU A 211 -16.92 20.25 -11.81
C LEU A 211 -16.91 20.81 -13.25
N GLN A 212 -16.91 19.94 -14.26
CA GLN A 212 -16.95 20.33 -15.67
C GLN A 212 -18.39 20.45 -16.21
N GLY A 213 -19.44 20.25 -15.39
CA GLY A 213 -20.83 20.23 -15.81
C GLY A 213 -21.17 19.10 -16.79
N LYS A 214 -20.33 18.08 -16.90
CA LYS A 214 -20.54 16.93 -17.77
C LYS A 214 -21.44 15.90 -17.09
N LYS A 215 -22.38 15.31 -17.85
CA LYS A 215 -23.10 14.14 -17.36
C LYS A 215 -22.12 13.00 -17.18
N LEU A 216 -22.22 12.31 -16.05
CA LEU A 216 -21.51 11.06 -15.81
C LEU A 216 -21.97 10.05 -16.89
N SER A 217 -21.08 9.69 -17.80
CA SER A 217 -21.40 8.60 -18.73
C SER A 217 -21.34 7.30 -17.90
N SER A 218 -22.48 6.65 -17.81
CA SER A 218 -22.69 5.46 -16.98
C SER A 218 -22.02 4.22 -17.58
N GLY A 219 -20.68 4.17 -17.51
CA GLY A 219 -19.97 2.89 -17.51
C GLY A 219 -19.98 2.26 -16.11
N ILE A 220 -20.66 2.88 -15.16
CA ILE A 220 -20.82 2.37 -13.80
C ILE A 220 -21.93 1.35 -13.83
N HIS A 221 -21.58 0.11 -14.10
CA HIS A 221 -22.46 -1.01 -13.79
C HIS A 221 -22.71 -1.04 -12.28
N THR A 222 -23.94 -1.38 -11.89
CA THR A 222 -24.45 -1.55 -10.52
C THR A 222 -23.70 -2.65 -9.75
N ARG A 223 -22.39 -2.55 -9.61
CA ARG A 223 -21.62 -3.41 -8.71
C ARG A 223 -21.45 -2.68 -7.39
N SER A 224 -21.90 -3.28 -6.31
CA SER A 224 -21.66 -2.79 -4.95
C SER A 224 -20.15 -2.74 -4.72
N GLY A 225 -19.58 -1.55 -4.54
CA GLY A 225 -18.18 -1.35 -4.22
C GLY A 225 -18.01 -1.03 -2.73
N HIS A 226 -17.10 -1.71 -2.06
CA HIS A 226 -16.73 -1.33 -0.71
C HIS A 226 -15.70 -0.19 -0.76
N PHE A 227 -16.05 0.95 -0.15
CA PHE A 227 -15.18 2.11 -0.03
C PHE A 227 -14.74 2.31 1.43
N ASN A 228 -13.49 2.69 1.61
CA ASN A 228 -12.91 2.92 2.93
C ASN A 228 -12.25 4.29 2.98
N MET A 229 -12.49 5.03 4.05
CA MET A 229 -11.80 6.29 4.29
C MET A 229 -10.31 6.05 4.52
N CYS A 230 -9.46 6.80 3.83
CA CYS A 230 -8.01 6.66 3.91
C CYS A 230 -7.50 6.73 5.36
N TRP A 231 -7.96 7.71 6.13
CA TRP A 231 -7.57 7.88 7.52
C TRP A 231 -7.86 6.67 8.42
N SER A 232 -9.07 6.11 8.34
CA SER A 232 -9.47 4.97 9.17
C SER A 232 -8.65 3.71 8.87
N ARG A 233 -8.26 3.53 7.60
CA ARG A 233 -7.42 2.39 7.18
C ARG A 233 -6.01 2.49 7.77
N TRP A 234 -5.38 3.64 7.70
CA TRP A 234 -4.04 3.81 8.26
C TRP A 234 -4.01 3.66 9.78
N GLN A 235 -4.99 4.18 10.48
CA GLN A 235 -5.10 3.96 11.92
C GLN A 235 -5.11 2.46 12.27
N HIS A 236 -5.84 1.65 11.50
CA HIS A 236 -5.93 0.22 11.71
C HIS A 236 -4.62 -0.50 11.37
N ILE A 237 -4.05 -0.22 10.22
CA ILE A 237 -2.76 -0.77 9.77
C ILE A 237 -1.65 -0.49 10.79
N CYS A 238 -1.56 0.75 11.26
CA CYS A 238 -0.57 1.14 12.24
C CYS A 238 -0.77 0.47 13.62
N ARG A 239 -2.03 0.23 14.05
CA ARG A 239 -2.34 -0.50 15.29
C ARG A 239 -1.92 -1.96 15.24
N LEU A 240 -2.12 -2.63 14.12
CA LEU A 240 -1.79 -4.05 13.96
C LEU A 240 -0.31 -4.35 14.23
N ARG A 241 0.58 -3.43 13.88
CA ARG A 241 2.01 -3.59 14.12
C ARG A 241 2.41 -3.60 15.58
N ARG A 242 1.66 -2.93 16.46
CA ARG A 242 1.95 -2.93 17.90
C ARG A 242 1.72 -4.31 18.54
N HIS A 243 0.70 -5.04 18.09
CA HIS A 243 0.33 -6.33 18.71
C HIS A 243 1.19 -7.50 18.27
N ARG A 244 1.92 -7.41 17.15
CA ARG A 244 2.71 -8.52 16.61
C ARG A 244 4.08 -8.74 17.25
N ARG A 245 4.55 -7.87 18.10
CA ARG A 245 5.81 -8.09 18.84
C ARG A 245 5.76 -9.32 19.78
N TRP A 246 4.56 -9.88 20.01
CA TRP A 246 4.33 -10.95 20.99
C TRP A 246 3.78 -12.26 20.41
N SER A 247 3.57 -12.39 19.12
CA SER A 247 3.00 -13.62 18.56
C SER A 247 3.73 -14.05 17.31
N THR A 248 4.49 -15.13 17.42
CA THR A 248 5.07 -15.90 16.31
C THR A 248 4.03 -16.78 15.61
N LYS A 249 2.75 -16.70 16.00
CA LYS A 249 1.69 -17.49 15.37
C LYS A 249 1.05 -16.76 14.19
N LYS A 250 0.95 -17.48 13.08
CA LYS A 250 0.30 -17.13 11.81
C LYS A 250 -0.95 -16.24 11.99
N GLN A 251 -0.91 -15.04 11.48
CA GLN A 251 -2.13 -14.29 11.11
C GLN A 251 -1.79 -13.36 9.95
N ASP A 252 -2.17 -13.77 8.74
CA ASP A 252 -2.36 -12.84 7.63
C ASP A 252 -3.59 -12.00 7.98
N ILE A 253 -3.57 -10.71 7.72
CA ILE A 253 -4.66 -9.84 8.15
C ILE A 253 -5.32 -9.24 6.93
N THR A 254 -6.47 -9.78 6.58
CA THR A 254 -7.46 -9.08 5.78
C THR A 254 -8.24 -8.13 6.68
N MET A 255 -8.30 -6.86 6.30
CA MET A 255 -9.10 -5.89 7.03
C MET A 255 -10.54 -5.92 6.51
N TRP A 256 -11.30 -6.91 6.96
CA TRP A 256 -12.73 -6.99 6.72
C TRP A 256 -13.48 -6.68 8.02
N ASP A 257 -14.16 -5.54 8.08
CA ASP A 257 -15.07 -5.25 9.19
C ASP A 257 -16.50 -5.66 8.79
N ARG A 258 -16.97 -6.77 9.36
CA ARG A 258 -18.30 -7.36 9.07
C ARG A 258 -19.49 -6.52 9.56
N LYS A 259 -19.27 -5.31 10.11
CA LYS A 259 -20.32 -4.57 10.83
C LYS A 259 -20.55 -3.14 10.36
N LYS A 260 -20.38 -2.79 9.09
CA LYS A 260 -20.81 -1.46 8.62
C LYS A 260 -21.71 -1.55 7.39
N PRO A 261 -22.77 -0.72 7.35
CA PRO A 261 -23.84 -0.82 6.35
C PRO A 261 -23.31 -0.53 4.94
N THR A 262 -23.80 -1.30 4.01
CA THR A 262 -23.69 -1.06 2.57
C THR A 262 -24.37 0.29 2.25
N VAL A 263 -23.62 1.23 1.73
CA VAL A 263 -24.22 2.41 1.10
C VAL A 263 -24.53 2.01 -0.33
N SER A 264 -25.81 1.77 -0.62
CA SER A 264 -26.30 1.68 -1.99
C SER A 264 -26.34 3.09 -2.58
N LEU A 265 -25.66 3.31 -3.67
CA LEU A 265 -25.79 4.48 -4.55
C LEU A 265 -26.86 4.22 -5.60
#